data_444bb0e7d0865935394c178a751c59b5
#
_entry.id   444bb0e7d0865935394c178a751c59b5
#
_cell.length_a   1.000
_cell.length_b   1.000
_cell.length_c   1.000
_cell.angle_alpha   90.00
_cell.angle_beta   90.00
_cell.angle_gamma   90.00
#
_symmetry.space_group_name_H-M   'P 1'
#
loop_
_entity.id
_entity.type
_entity.pdbx_description
1 polymer ?
#
loop_
_entity_poly.entity_id
_entity_poly.type
_entity_poly.pdbx_seq_one_letter_code
_entity_poly.pdbx_strand_id
1 'polypeptide(L)'
;MLERIRAVNEYIRRDVDGFQEEWLQCRRQDHEKNIRNDKKRVEQAKKRLSDLEIIIRKLYEDYALGHINLDLYKKMSTDYEAETERLKLEIEVTEEWVEQQQEMNDGLDAFVALTKKYVDVTELTQTIVNEYIKKILVYAPDKSSGKRQQCIKIFFNFVDEIDIPVLSGEIMTETTYGRRKTA
;
A
#
# COMPACT_ATOMS: atom_id res chain seq x y z
N MET A 1 12.70 -20.65 6.92
CA MET A 1 12.88 -19.18 6.92
C MET A 1 14.11 -18.76 6.11
N LEU A 2 15.32 -19.19 6.45
CA LEU A 2 16.55 -18.89 5.71
C LEU A 2 16.44 -19.26 4.23
N GLU A 3 15.96 -20.45 3.90
CA GLU A 3 15.74 -20.92 2.52
C GLU A 3 14.77 -20.03 1.74
N ARG A 4 13.76 -19.48 2.39
CA ARG A 4 12.83 -18.53 1.76
C ARG A 4 13.49 -17.20 1.46
N ILE A 5 14.25 -16.65 2.38
CA ILE A 5 15.00 -15.41 2.14
C ILE A 5 16.02 -15.62 1.01
N ARG A 6 16.71 -16.75 1.00
CA ARG A 6 17.63 -17.11 -0.10
C ARG A 6 16.92 -17.24 -1.44
N ALA A 7 15.77 -17.94 -1.47
CA ALA A 7 14.98 -18.10 -2.70
C ALA A 7 14.48 -16.76 -3.25
N VAL A 8 14.04 -15.85 -2.37
CA VAL A 8 13.64 -14.49 -2.74
C VAL A 8 14.82 -13.71 -3.29
N ASN A 9 15.96 -13.70 -2.58
CA ASN A 9 17.15 -13.01 -3.03
C ASN A 9 17.66 -13.58 -4.37
N GLU A 10 17.62 -14.89 -4.56
CA GLU A 10 18.02 -15.54 -5.81
C GLU A 10 17.08 -15.20 -6.96
N TYR A 11 15.76 -15.20 -6.72
CA TYR A 11 14.77 -14.80 -7.71
C TYR A 11 14.98 -13.36 -8.17
N ILE A 12 15.10 -12.43 -7.23
CA ILE A 12 15.32 -11.02 -7.54
C ILE A 12 16.68 -10.79 -8.22
N ARG A 13 17.72 -11.53 -7.84
CA ARG A 13 19.07 -11.38 -8.38
C ARG A 13 19.20 -11.93 -9.80
N ARG A 14 18.46 -13.00 -10.13
CA ARG A 14 18.50 -13.60 -11.49
C ARG A 14 17.85 -12.69 -12.52
N ASP A 15 16.85 -11.94 -12.09
CA ASP A 15 16.07 -11.10 -13.00
C ASP A 15 15.58 -9.82 -12.26
N VAL A 16 16.57 -8.99 -11.81
CA VAL A 16 16.23 -7.74 -11.10
C VAL A 16 15.45 -6.80 -12.01
N ASP A 17 15.85 -6.73 -13.29
CA ASP A 17 15.15 -5.89 -14.26
C ASP A 17 13.81 -6.54 -14.64
N GLY A 18 13.75 -7.86 -14.81
CA GLY A 18 12.52 -8.59 -15.06
C GLY A 18 11.58 -8.59 -13.85
N PHE A 19 12.08 -8.74 -12.64
CA PHE A 19 11.27 -8.61 -11.43
C PHE A 19 10.64 -7.21 -11.30
N GLN A 20 11.43 -6.18 -11.55
CA GLN A 20 10.90 -4.81 -11.60
C GLN A 20 9.95 -4.63 -12.79
N GLU A 21 10.26 -5.19 -13.94
CA GLU A 21 9.40 -5.12 -15.13
C GLU A 21 8.11 -5.91 -14.97
N GLU A 22 8.11 -7.15 -14.48
CA GLU A 22 6.89 -7.93 -14.24
C GLU A 22 5.98 -7.23 -13.22
N TRP A 23 6.56 -6.77 -12.11
CA TRP A 23 5.81 -6.05 -11.09
C TRP A 23 5.37 -4.67 -11.56
N LEU A 24 6.23 -3.98 -12.30
CA LEU A 24 5.96 -2.65 -12.83
C LEU A 24 5.11 -2.70 -14.11
N GLN A 25 5.25 -3.68 -15.01
CA GLN A 25 4.39 -3.82 -16.18
C GLN A 25 2.94 -4.11 -15.78
N CYS A 26 2.71 -4.91 -14.75
CA CYS A 26 1.37 -5.08 -14.21
C CYS A 26 0.79 -3.78 -13.63
N ARG A 27 1.64 -2.81 -13.21
CA ARG A 27 1.19 -1.59 -12.52
C ARG A 27 1.68 -0.26 -13.10
N ARG A 28 2.77 -0.23 -13.87
CA ARG A 28 3.44 1.03 -14.22
C ARG A 28 2.70 1.91 -15.20
N GLN A 29 2.27 1.40 -16.34
CA GLN A 29 1.74 2.27 -17.38
C GLN A 29 0.41 2.91 -17.00
N ASP A 30 -0.47 2.17 -16.33
CA ASP A 30 -1.75 2.70 -15.90
C ASP A 30 -1.66 3.40 -14.53
N HIS A 31 -0.79 2.95 -13.66
CA HIS A 31 -0.69 3.42 -12.29
C HIS A 31 -0.02 4.79 -12.15
N GLU A 32 1.17 5.01 -12.76
CA GLU A 32 1.82 6.32 -12.78
C GLU A 32 0.94 7.38 -13.48
N LYS A 33 0.27 6.96 -14.56
CA LYS A 33 -0.67 7.83 -15.27
C LYS A 33 -1.88 8.17 -14.41
N ASN A 34 -2.41 7.20 -13.66
CA ASN A 34 -3.53 7.39 -12.75
C ASN A 34 -3.13 8.31 -11.59
N ILE A 35 -2.01 8.05 -10.91
CA ILE A 35 -1.47 8.92 -9.84
C ILE A 35 -1.29 10.36 -10.37
N ARG A 36 -0.72 10.52 -11.55
CA ARG A 36 -0.52 11.84 -12.16
C ARG A 36 -1.85 12.54 -12.46
N ASN A 37 -2.85 11.79 -12.93
CA ASN A 37 -4.18 12.33 -13.20
C ASN A 37 -4.90 12.71 -11.89
N ASP A 38 -4.78 11.87 -10.86
CA ASP A 38 -5.40 12.12 -9.56
C ASP A 38 -4.76 13.32 -8.86
N LYS A 39 -3.42 13.48 -8.94
CA LYS A 39 -2.76 14.70 -8.47
C LYS A 39 -3.27 15.97 -9.18
N LYS A 40 -3.47 15.90 -10.50
CA LYS A 40 -4.06 17.02 -11.25
C LYS A 40 -5.50 17.32 -10.84
N ARG A 41 -6.30 16.26 -10.58
CA ARG A 41 -7.68 16.42 -10.08
C ARG A 41 -7.70 17.12 -8.72
N VAL A 42 -6.82 16.72 -7.81
CA VAL A 42 -6.66 17.36 -6.50
C VAL A 42 -6.28 18.85 -6.65
N GLU A 43 -5.32 19.17 -7.52
CA GLU A 43 -4.94 20.55 -7.79
C GLU A 43 -6.10 21.38 -8.34
N GLN A 44 -6.87 20.83 -9.29
CA GLN A 44 -8.06 21.47 -9.84
C GLN A 44 -9.14 21.67 -8.78
N ALA A 45 -9.39 20.65 -7.94
CA ALA A 45 -10.34 20.73 -6.86
C ALA A 45 -9.94 21.78 -5.82
N LYS A 46 -8.67 21.86 -5.43
CA LYS A 46 -8.14 22.91 -4.52
C LYS A 46 -8.30 24.31 -5.11
N LYS A 47 -8.00 24.45 -6.40
CA LYS A 47 -8.22 25.73 -7.10
C LYS A 47 -9.68 26.11 -7.08
N ARG A 48 -10.59 25.13 -7.37
CA ARG A 48 -12.03 25.40 -7.35
C ARG A 48 -12.53 25.77 -5.95
N LEU A 49 -11.99 25.19 -4.88
CA LEU A 49 -12.31 25.60 -3.50
C LEU A 49 -11.93 27.06 -3.25
N SER A 50 -10.74 27.47 -3.68
CA SER A 50 -10.31 28.89 -3.56
C SER A 50 -11.20 29.83 -4.36
N ASP A 51 -11.63 29.43 -5.57
CA ASP A 51 -12.56 30.20 -6.38
C ASP A 51 -13.94 30.31 -5.70
N LEU A 52 -14.43 29.21 -5.08
CA LEU A 52 -15.69 29.19 -4.34
C LEU A 52 -15.67 30.14 -3.14
N GLU A 53 -14.57 30.24 -2.40
CA GLU A 53 -14.43 31.18 -1.29
C GLU A 53 -14.63 32.63 -1.77
N ILE A 54 -14.07 32.98 -2.93
CA ILE A 54 -14.22 34.31 -3.54
C ILE A 54 -15.66 34.52 -4.00
N ILE A 55 -16.28 33.50 -4.62
CA ILE A 55 -17.65 33.56 -5.11
C ILE A 55 -18.65 33.71 -3.96
N ILE A 56 -18.49 32.93 -2.88
CA ILE A 56 -19.36 33.02 -1.70
C ILE A 56 -19.28 34.40 -1.05
N ARG A 57 -18.07 34.99 -0.98
CA ARG A 57 -17.88 36.36 -0.46
C ARG A 57 -18.60 37.38 -1.31
N LYS A 58 -18.47 37.34 -2.65
CA LYS A 58 -19.18 38.21 -3.56
C LYS A 58 -20.70 38.05 -3.49
N LEU A 59 -21.17 36.79 -3.39
CA LEU A 59 -22.58 36.49 -3.25
C LEU A 59 -23.17 37.14 -1.99
N TYR A 60 -22.42 37.13 -0.88
CA TYR A 60 -22.80 37.83 0.35
C TYR A 60 -22.84 39.34 0.18
N GLU A 61 -21.85 39.93 -0.51
CA GLU A 61 -21.78 41.37 -0.80
C GLU A 61 -22.98 41.83 -1.66
N ASP A 62 -23.29 41.06 -2.72
CA ASP A 62 -24.43 41.37 -3.61
C ASP A 62 -25.77 41.25 -2.87
N TYR A 63 -25.89 40.31 -1.95
CA TYR A 63 -27.08 40.22 -1.11
C TYR A 63 -27.15 41.43 -0.14
N ALA A 64 -26.05 41.80 0.51
CA ALA A 64 -26.00 42.89 1.45
C ALA A 64 -26.31 44.27 0.77
N LEU A 65 -25.91 44.40 -0.50
CA LEU A 65 -26.18 45.59 -1.32
C LEU A 65 -27.59 45.62 -1.93
N GLY A 66 -28.37 44.53 -1.75
CA GLY A 66 -29.72 44.43 -2.29
C GLY A 66 -29.80 44.09 -3.78
N HIS A 67 -28.69 43.69 -4.40
CA HIS A 67 -28.65 43.30 -5.82
C HIS A 67 -29.36 41.96 -6.07
N ILE A 68 -29.38 41.10 -5.08
CA ILE A 68 -30.08 39.81 -5.13
C ILE A 68 -31.04 39.64 -3.94
N ASN A 69 -32.10 38.87 -4.14
CA ASN A 69 -33.08 38.61 -3.08
C ASN A 69 -32.63 37.48 -2.17
N LEU A 70 -33.28 37.37 -1.01
CA LEU A 70 -32.95 36.37 0.01
C LEU A 70 -33.08 34.91 -0.50
N ASP A 71 -34.09 34.64 -1.33
CA ASP A 71 -34.36 33.27 -1.81
C ASP A 71 -33.26 32.81 -2.77
N LEU A 72 -32.81 33.70 -3.67
CA LEU A 72 -31.70 33.43 -4.57
C LEU A 72 -30.38 33.25 -3.79
N TYR A 73 -30.12 34.14 -2.82
CA TYR A 73 -28.96 34.06 -1.94
C TYR A 73 -28.90 32.70 -1.22
N LYS A 74 -30.00 32.30 -0.56
CA LYS A 74 -30.07 31.02 0.15
C LYS A 74 -29.84 29.84 -0.76
N LYS A 75 -30.48 29.81 -1.94
CA LYS A 75 -30.31 28.73 -2.90
C LYS A 75 -28.84 28.60 -3.33
N MET A 76 -28.23 29.70 -3.77
CA MET A 76 -26.85 29.67 -4.25
C MET A 76 -25.84 29.37 -3.13
N SER A 77 -26.07 29.88 -1.91
CA SER A 77 -25.24 29.56 -0.74
C SER A 77 -25.26 28.07 -0.43
N THR A 78 -26.45 27.46 -0.39
CA THR A 78 -26.60 26.02 -0.16
C THR A 78 -25.91 25.18 -1.25
N ASP A 79 -26.04 25.59 -2.52
CA ASP A 79 -25.42 24.87 -3.64
C ASP A 79 -23.87 24.94 -3.55
N TYR A 80 -23.32 26.12 -3.23
CA TYR A 80 -21.87 26.28 -3.07
C TYR A 80 -21.31 25.61 -1.81
N GLU A 81 -22.06 25.62 -0.71
CA GLU A 81 -21.70 24.88 0.50
C GLU A 81 -21.63 23.36 0.22
N ALA A 82 -22.63 22.82 -0.46
CA ALA A 82 -22.66 21.41 -0.86
C ALA A 82 -21.49 21.07 -1.82
N GLU A 83 -21.19 21.94 -2.79
CA GLU A 83 -20.04 21.76 -3.67
C GLU A 83 -18.72 21.79 -2.90
N THR A 84 -18.59 22.70 -1.94
CA THR A 84 -17.40 22.82 -1.07
C THR A 84 -17.15 21.55 -0.27
N GLU A 85 -18.16 21.02 0.39
CA GLU A 85 -18.03 19.79 1.18
C GLU A 85 -17.73 18.56 0.29
N ARG A 86 -18.33 18.47 -0.87
CA ARG A 86 -18.03 17.41 -1.84
C ARG A 86 -16.57 17.48 -2.30
N LEU A 87 -16.07 18.66 -2.63
CA LEU A 87 -14.69 18.85 -3.08
C LEU A 87 -13.66 18.55 -1.97
N LYS A 88 -13.95 18.93 -0.73
CA LYS A 88 -13.10 18.60 0.42
C LYS A 88 -12.96 17.09 0.60
N LEU A 89 -14.08 16.36 0.58
CA LEU A 89 -14.09 14.91 0.68
C LEU A 89 -13.34 14.24 -0.49
N GLU A 90 -13.56 14.75 -1.71
CA GLU A 90 -12.87 14.23 -2.91
C GLU A 90 -11.34 14.43 -2.78
N ILE A 91 -10.88 15.57 -2.29
CA ILE A 91 -9.46 15.84 -2.06
C ILE A 91 -8.90 14.87 -1.03
N GLU A 92 -9.52 14.76 0.14
CA GLU A 92 -9.08 13.91 1.24
C GLU A 92 -8.91 12.45 0.79
N VAL A 93 -9.95 11.87 0.21
CA VAL A 93 -9.92 10.47 -0.27
C VAL A 93 -8.88 10.26 -1.36
N THR A 94 -8.75 11.23 -2.28
CA THR A 94 -7.80 11.09 -3.39
C THR A 94 -6.36 11.26 -2.91
N GLU A 95 -6.08 12.16 -1.98
CA GLU A 95 -4.75 12.36 -1.38
C GLU A 95 -4.31 11.13 -0.58
N GLU A 96 -5.17 10.58 0.28
CA GLU A 96 -4.89 9.35 1.02
C GLU A 96 -4.55 8.18 0.07
N TRP A 97 -5.32 8.04 -1.01
CA TRP A 97 -5.06 6.99 -1.99
C TRP A 97 -3.71 7.19 -2.69
N VAL A 98 -3.38 8.41 -3.11
CA VAL A 98 -2.10 8.75 -3.75
C VAL A 98 -0.93 8.49 -2.80
N GLU A 99 -1.06 8.84 -1.52
CA GLU A 99 -0.03 8.61 -0.50
C GLU A 99 0.22 7.12 -0.30
N GLN A 100 -0.83 6.31 -0.13
CA GLN A 100 -0.71 4.85 -0.01
C GLN A 100 0.00 4.22 -1.21
N GLN A 101 -0.29 4.70 -2.44
CA GLN A 101 0.35 4.19 -3.64
C GLN A 101 1.84 4.58 -3.73
N GLN A 102 2.20 5.75 -3.23
CA GLN A 102 3.61 6.17 -3.17
C GLN A 102 4.39 5.35 -2.14
N GLU A 103 3.84 5.14 -0.94
CA GLU A 103 4.44 4.31 0.09
C GLU A 103 4.71 2.88 -0.41
N MET A 104 3.78 2.32 -1.20
CA MET A 104 3.97 0.99 -1.80
C MET A 104 5.15 0.97 -2.80
N ASN A 105 5.30 2.00 -3.63
CA ASN A 105 6.41 2.09 -4.58
C ASN A 105 7.76 2.26 -3.87
N ASP A 106 7.81 3.15 -2.87
CA ASP A 106 9.01 3.36 -2.05
C ASP A 106 9.40 2.09 -1.30
N GLY A 107 8.42 1.33 -0.85
CA GLY A 107 8.62 0.02 -0.21
C GLY A 107 9.27 -1.00 -1.14
N LEU A 108 8.89 -1.05 -2.43
CA LEU A 108 9.51 -1.96 -3.37
C LEU A 108 10.98 -1.61 -3.64
N ASP A 109 11.26 -0.33 -3.87
CA ASP A 109 12.63 0.13 -4.12
C ASP A 109 13.53 -0.17 -2.91
N ALA A 110 13.01 0.03 -1.69
CA ALA A 110 13.70 -0.33 -0.45
C ALA A 110 13.95 -1.85 -0.35
N PHE A 111 12.97 -2.68 -0.75
CA PHE A 111 13.10 -4.13 -0.75
C PHE A 111 14.14 -4.62 -1.77
N VAL A 112 14.15 -4.08 -2.99
CA VAL A 112 15.16 -4.37 -4.01
C VAL A 112 16.56 -3.94 -3.53
N ALA A 113 16.70 -2.77 -2.89
CA ALA A 113 17.96 -2.34 -2.30
C ALA A 113 18.44 -3.29 -1.20
N LEU A 114 17.51 -3.80 -0.37
CA LEU A 114 17.80 -4.76 0.69
C LEU A 114 18.33 -6.09 0.12
N THR A 115 17.72 -6.62 -0.95
CA THR A 115 18.17 -7.85 -1.58
C THR A 115 19.55 -7.71 -2.24
N LYS A 116 19.86 -6.52 -2.76
CA LYS A 116 21.22 -6.21 -3.27
C LYS A 116 22.25 -6.11 -2.13
N LYS A 117 21.86 -5.63 -0.95
CA LYS A 117 22.73 -5.53 0.24
C LYS A 117 23.13 -6.91 0.77
N TYR A 118 22.19 -7.86 0.74
CA TYR A 118 22.38 -9.21 1.30
C TYR A 118 22.46 -10.27 0.19
N VAL A 119 23.56 -10.25 -0.56
CA VAL A 119 23.78 -11.16 -1.71
C VAL A 119 23.84 -12.63 -1.29
N ASP A 120 24.57 -12.94 -0.20
CA ASP A 120 24.75 -14.30 0.29
C ASP A 120 24.38 -14.41 1.78
N VAL A 121 23.11 -14.70 2.06
CA VAL A 121 22.65 -14.94 3.41
C VAL A 121 23.00 -16.37 3.82
N THR A 122 24.10 -16.54 4.53
CA THR A 122 24.54 -17.84 5.06
C THR A 122 23.85 -18.18 6.38
N GLU A 123 23.60 -17.16 7.22
CA GLU A 123 23.01 -17.31 8.55
C GLU A 123 21.92 -16.27 8.77
N LEU A 124 20.90 -16.63 9.56
CA LEU A 124 19.86 -15.72 10.01
C LEU A 124 20.36 -14.95 11.23
N THR A 125 20.84 -13.75 11.01
CA THR A 125 21.11 -12.80 12.11
C THR A 125 19.84 -12.06 12.50
N GLN A 126 19.80 -11.54 13.73
CA GLN A 126 18.69 -10.71 14.20
C GLN A 126 18.47 -9.49 13.30
N THR A 127 19.55 -8.90 12.80
CA THR A 127 19.48 -7.75 11.87
C THR A 127 18.77 -8.14 10.58
N ILE A 128 19.16 -9.25 9.95
CA ILE A 128 18.52 -9.74 8.72
C ILE A 128 17.04 -10.04 8.95
N VAL A 129 16.71 -10.70 10.06
CA VAL A 129 15.31 -11.00 10.39
C VAL A 129 14.49 -9.71 10.53
N ASN A 130 15.00 -8.72 11.24
CA ASN A 130 14.30 -7.45 11.45
C ASN A 130 14.17 -6.62 10.16
N GLU A 131 15.19 -6.66 9.28
CA GLU A 131 15.14 -5.93 8.01
C GLU A 131 14.21 -6.59 6.98
N TYR A 132 14.12 -7.93 6.94
CA TYR A 132 13.29 -8.65 5.96
C TYR A 132 11.88 -8.91 6.42
N ILE A 133 11.65 -9.14 7.71
CA ILE A 133 10.40 -9.73 8.22
C ILE A 133 9.65 -8.72 9.08
N LYS A 134 8.44 -8.41 8.65
CA LYS A 134 7.49 -7.57 9.39
C LYS A 134 6.76 -8.34 10.47
N LYS A 135 6.27 -9.52 10.11
CA LYS A 135 5.43 -10.34 10.98
C LYS A 135 5.49 -11.81 10.61
N ILE A 136 5.44 -12.68 11.60
CA ILE A 136 5.31 -14.11 11.42
C ILE A 136 4.02 -14.57 12.12
N LEU A 137 3.12 -15.19 11.38
CA LEU A 137 1.96 -15.88 11.94
C LEU A 137 2.24 -17.37 12.02
N VAL A 138 2.12 -17.90 13.23
CA VAL A 138 2.27 -19.33 13.52
C VAL A 138 0.90 -19.87 13.87
N TYR A 139 0.34 -20.73 13.00
CA TYR A 139 -0.97 -21.30 13.21
C TYR A 139 -0.90 -22.48 14.18
N ALA A 140 -2.04 -22.82 14.77
CA ALA A 140 -2.13 -24.00 15.61
C ALA A 140 -1.75 -25.27 14.81
N PRO A 141 -1.02 -26.23 15.41
CA PRO A 141 -0.62 -27.42 14.70
C PRO A 141 -1.82 -28.32 14.41
N ASP A 142 -1.93 -28.77 13.17
CA ASP A 142 -2.87 -29.83 12.76
C ASP A 142 -2.29 -31.20 13.07
N LYS A 143 -3.10 -32.04 13.70
CA LYS A 143 -2.77 -33.41 14.08
C LYS A 143 -3.67 -34.44 13.38
N SER A 144 -4.56 -34.02 12.48
CA SER A 144 -5.58 -34.86 11.84
C SER A 144 -4.99 -35.97 10.98
N SER A 145 -3.80 -35.74 10.39
CA SER A 145 -3.10 -36.71 9.53
C SER A 145 -2.19 -37.70 10.27
N GLY A 146 -2.20 -37.72 11.62
CA GLY A 146 -1.29 -38.53 12.42
C GLY A 146 0.15 -38.00 12.50
N LYS A 147 0.49 -37.01 11.70
CA LYS A 147 1.73 -36.25 11.77
C LYS A 147 1.39 -34.83 12.18
N ARG A 148 2.24 -34.23 13.03
CA ARG A 148 2.05 -32.82 13.42
C ARG A 148 2.51 -31.91 12.28
N GLN A 149 1.55 -31.29 11.62
CA GLN A 149 1.81 -30.26 10.60
C GLN A 149 1.52 -28.88 11.20
N GLN A 150 2.39 -27.92 10.93
CA GLN A 150 2.21 -26.55 11.42
C GLN A 150 2.44 -25.58 10.26
N CYS A 151 1.43 -24.78 10.01
CA CYS A 151 1.50 -23.73 9.00
C CYS A 151 2.13 -22.46 9.60
N ILE A 152 3.08 -21.86 8.88
CA ILE A 152 3.73 -20.60 9.22
C ILE A 152 3.60 -19.66 8.03
N LYS A 153 2.98 -18.50 8.25
CA LYS A 153 2.90 -17.44 7.25
C LYS A 153 3.88 -16.32 7.61
N ILE A 154 4.74 -15.97 6.66
CA ILE A 154 5.75 -14.95 6.84
C ILE A 154 5.36 -13.73 6.00
N PHE A 155 5.28 -12.57 6.64
CA PHE A 155 5.08 -11.27 5.99
C PHE A 155 6.43 -10.55 5.95
N PHE A 156 6.81 -10.16 4.75
CA PHE A 156 8.06 -9.43 4.54
C PHE A 156 7.84 -7.93 4.70
N ASN A 157 8.89 -7.21 5.09
CA ASN A 157 8.91 -5.77 5.04
C ASN A 157 8.82 -5.31 3.58
N PHE A 158 8.11 -4.20 3.31
CA PHE A 158 8.02 -3.52 2.02
C PHE A 158 7.20 -4.22 0.93
N VAL A 159 6.88 -5.53 1.06
CA VAL A 159 6.22 -6.32 -0.01
C VAL A 159 4.99 -7.08 0.50
N ASP A 160 4.32 -6.58 1.54
CA ASP A 160 3.17 -7.24 2.18
C ASP A 160 2.05 -7.63 1.20
N GLU A 161 1.81 -6.82 0.17
CA GLU A 161 0.69 -6.97 -0.77
C GLU A 161 1.13 -7.46 -2.15
N ILE A 162 2.40 -7.83 -2.31
CA ILE A 162 2.90 -8.32 -3.59
C ILE A 162 2.80 -9.85 -3.61
N ASP A 163 1.97 -10.35 -4.50
CA ASP A 163 1.89 -11.79 -4.77
C ASP A 163 3.08 -12.21 -5.65
N ILE A 164 4.23 -12.40 -5.02
CA ILE A 164 5.40 -12.97 -5.68
C ILE A 164 5.24 -14.48 -5.65
N PRO A 165 5.28 -15.19 -6.78
CA PRO A 165 5.09 -16.65 -6.82
C PRO A 165 6.00 -17.42 -5.86
N VAL A 166 7.19 -16.88 -5.56
CA VAL A 166 8.15 -17.46 -4.60
C VAL A 166 7.75 -17.20 -3.15
N LEU A 167 6.94 -16.14 -2.88
CA LEU A 167 6.53 -15.72 -1.54
C LEU A 167 5.14 -16.20 -1.16
N SER A 168 4.27 -16.45 -2.13
CA SER A 168 2.85 -16.79 -1.94
C SER A 168 2.57 -18.19 -1.38
N GLY A 169 3.59 -18.98 -1.09
CA GLY A 169 3.40 -20.33 -0.56
C GLY A 169 3.36 -20.38 0.97
N GLU A 170 2.39 -21.07 1.53
CA GLU A 170 2.37 -21.48 2.93
C GLU A 170 3.53 -22.45 3.21
N ILE A 171 4.29 -22.22 4.30
CA ILE A 171 5.33 -23.16 4.73
C ILE A 171 4.69 -24.20 5.61
N MET A 172 4.56 -25.42 5.10
CA MET A 172 4.21 -26.58 5.90
C MET A 172 5.49 -27.17 6.51
N THR A 173 5.65 -27.09 7.81
CA THR A 173 6.76 -27.74 8.50
C THR A 173 6.29 -29.06 9.11
N GLU A 174 6.82 -30.19 8.64
CA GLU A 174 6.66 -31.46 9.31
C GLU A 174 7.70 -31.61 10.43
N THR A 175 7.25 -31.64 11.69
CA THR A 175 8.13 -31.91 12.82
C THR A 175 7.88 -33.33 13.29
N THR A 176 8.81 -34.24 13.00
CA THR A 176 8.79 -35.59 13.55
C THR A 176 9.48 -35.56 14.91
N TYR A 177 8.71 -35.57 15.99
CA TYR A 177 9.27 -35.84 17.32
C TYR A 177 9.56 -37.34 17.44
N GLY A 178 10.84 -37.69 17.38
CA GLY A 178 11.27 -39.02 17.77
C GLY A 178 10.84 -39.29 19.22
N ARG A 179 9.97 -40.28 19.44
CA ARG A 179 9.74 -40.85 20.76
C ARG A 179 11.08 -41.33 21.29
N ARG A 180 11.63 -40.68 22.32
CA ARG A 180 12.68 -41.33 23.14
C ARG A 180 12.05 -42.57 23.73
N LYS A 181 12.50 -43.75 23.28
CA LYS A 181 12.25 -45.01 23.99
C LYS A 181 12.99 -44.86 25.32
N THR A 182 12.24 -44.70 26.40
CA THR A 182 12.77 -44.98 27.75
C THR A 182 12.95 -46.48 27.86
N ALA A 183 14.19 -46.90 28.06
CA ALA A 183 14.55 -48.26 28.49
C ALA A 183 14.19 -48.40 29.96
#